data_a0a6e5e6f5b4a212d7047fea90175b04
#
_entry.id   a0a6e5e6f5b4a212d7047fea90175b04
#
_cell.length_a   1.000
_cell.length_b   1.000
_cell.length_c   1.000
_cell.angle_alpha   90.00
_cell.angle_beta   90.00
_cell.angle_gamma   90.00
#
_symmetry.space_group_name_H-M   'P 1'
#
loop_
_entity.id
_entity.type
_entity.pdbx_description
1 polymer ?
#
loop_
_entity_poly.entity_id
_entity_poly.type
_entity_poly.pdbx_seq_one_letter_code
_entity_poly.pdbx_strand_id
1 'polypeptide(L)'
;MEAAKNSLKAKGESQRIVVAVDESEESMFALQWCLSNLTSPDTKNTLILLYVKPPPAISISSFDAPGYVFSSEVISAMEKQSKDLVSAVMKRAEAVYAKFSSNVNLERVVGKGDAKNVICRTVEKLGADTLVMGCHGYGFFQRALLGSVSDYCAKYAKCPVVIVKHP
;
A
#
# COMPACT_ATOMS: atom_id res chain seq x y z
N MET A 1 -13.30 10.33 -25.99
CA MET A 1 -13.09 11.48 -25.09
C MET A 1 -14.02 11.32 -23.90
N GLU A 2 -13.59 10.59 -22.88
CA GLU A 2 -14.30 10.51 -21.63
C GLU A 2 -13.45 11.28 -20.62
N ALA A 3 -13.76 12.57 -20.53
CA ALA A 3 -13.09 13.49 -19.65
C ALA A 3 -13.34 13.09 -18.20
N ALA A 4 -12.26 12.98 -17.47
CA ALA A 4 -12.15 12.76 -16.05
C ALA A 4 -13.35 13.32 -15.26
N LYS A 5 -14.26 12.47 -14.82
CA LYS A 5 -15.17 12.73 -13.72
C LYS A 5 -14.38 12.64 -12.42
N ASN A 6 -13.42 13.51 -12.24
CA ASN A 6 -12.86 13.80 -10.94
C ASN A 6 -13.68 14.97 -10.35
N SER A 7 -14.98 14.73 -10.11
CA SER A 7 -15.77 15.67 -9.35
C SER A 7 -15.27 15.57 -7.90
N LEU A 8 -14.71 16.65 -7.40
CA LEU A 8 -14.43 16.80 -5.97
C LEU A 8 -15.71 16.45 -5.22
N LYS A 9 -15.70 15.33 -4.51
CA LYS A 9 -16.84 14.93 -3.68
C LYS A 9 -17.10 16.01 -2.64
N ALA A 10 -18.36 16.32 -2.44
CA ALA A 10 -18.75 17.30 -1.44
C ALA A 10 -18.36 16.82 -0.03
N LYS A 11 -18.09 17.77 0.86
CA LYS A 11 -17.80 17.48 2.27
C LYS A 11 -18.99 16.72 2.88
N GLY A 12 -18.81 15.46 3.26
CA GLY A 12 -19.88 14.59 3.79
C GLY A 12 -20.23 13.38 2.90
N GLU A 13 -19.71 13.30 1.67
CA GLU A 13 -19.85 12.11 0.84
C GLU A 13 -18.86 11.00 1.27
N SER A 14 -19.30 9.74 1.15
CA SER A 14 -18.47 8.57 1.42
C SER A 14 -17.25 8.53 0.50
N GLN A 15 -16.06 8.41 1.07
CA GLN A 15 -14.79 8.34 0.34
C GLN A 15 -14.17 6.95 0.42
N ARG A 16 -13.50 6.56 -0.65
CA ARG A 16 -12.67 5.36 -0.74
C ARG A 16 -11.20 5.76 -0.62
N ILE A 17 -10.62 5.50 0.54
CA ILE A 17 -9.24 5.86 0.84
C ILE A 17 -8.39 4.60 0.81
N VAL A 18 -7.41 4.54 -0.09
CA VAL A 18 -6.42 3.45 -0.13
C VAL A 18 -5.20 3.86 0.67
N VAL A 19 -4.77 3.00 1.59
CA VAL A 19 -3.51 3.16 2.32
C VAL A 19 -2.57 2.03 1.91
N ALA A 20 -1.44 2.38 1.30
CA ALA A 20 -0.40 1.42 1.00
C ALA A 20 0.38 1.08 2.28
N VAL A 21 0.37 -0.20 2.65
CA VAL A 21 1.03 -0.70 3.87
C VAL A 21 2.09 -1.74 3.54
N ASP A 22 3.16 -1.74 4.29
CA ASP A 22 4.24 -2.71 4.25
C ASP A 22 4.80 -2.95 5.66
N GLU A 23 5.95 -3.56 5.78
CA GLU A 23 6.59 -3.88 7.07
C GLU A 23 7.13 -2.64 7.81
N SER A 24 7.22 -1.49 7.13
CA SER A 24 7.85 -0.28 7.66
C SER A 24 7.01 0.42 8.74
N GLU A 25 7.69 1.13 9.63
CA GLU A 25 7.03 2.02 10.61
C GLU A 25 6.36 3.20 9.89
N GLU A 26 6.96 3.67 8.80
CA GLU A 26 6.47 4.79 8.00
C GLU A 26 5.08 4.51 7.43
N SER A 27 4.85 3.30 6.93
CA SER A 27 3.53 2.93 6.41
C SER A 27 2.48 2.80 7.50
N MET A 28 2.85 2.29 8.69
CA MET A 28 1.96 2.22 9.84
C MET A 28 1.66 3.62 10.40
N PHE A 29 2.64 4.51 10.42
CA PHE A 29 2.44 5.92 10.77
C PHE A 29 1.52 6.63 9.78
N ALA A 30 1.69 6.39 8.48
CA ALA A 30 0.81 6.92 7.45
C ALA A 30 -0.65 6.45 7.61
N LEU A 31 -0.85 5.18 7.98
CA LEU A 31 -2.17 4.64 8.30
C LEU A 31 -2.78 5.35 9.53
N GLN A 32 -2.01 5.50 10.60
CA GLN A 32 -2.45 6.22 11.79
C GLN A 32 -2.81 7.67 11.49
N TRP A 33 -1.97 8.36 10.72
CA TRP A 33 -2.22 9.72 10.28
C TRP A 33 -3.50 9.82 9.44
N CYS A 34 -3.70 8.90 8.51
CA CYS A 34 -4.90 8.82 7.67
C CYS A 34 -6.18 8.70 8.53
N LEU A 35 -6.18 7.77 9.47
CA LEU A 35 -7.31 7.56 10.39
C LEU A 35 -7.60 8.78 11.26
N SER A 36 -6.55 9.52 11.68
CA SER A 36 -6.72 10.72 12.50
C SER A 36 -7.19 11.95 11.73
N ASN A 37 -6.87 12.06 10.44
CA ASN A 37 -7.01 13.31 9.71
C ASN A 37 -7.97 13.25 8.51
N LEU A 38 -8.15 12.09 7.90
CA LEU A 38 -8.95 11.92 6.69
C LEU A 38 -10.27 11.18 6.92
N THR A 39 -10.46 10.58 8.10
CA THR A 39 -11.72 9.92 8.43
C THR A 39 -12.50 10.73 9.45
N SER A 40 -13.81 10.73 9.33
CA SER A 40 -14.73 11.41 10.26
C SER A 40 -15.75 10.40 10.77
N PRO A 41 -16.16 10.47 12.04
CA PRO A 41 -17.22 9.62 12.58
C PRO A 41 -18.57 9.85 11.89
N ASP A 42 -18.76 11.04 11.29
CA ASP A 42 -20.01 11.43 10.64
C ASP A 42 -20.11 10.95 9.18
N THR A 43 -19.02 10.39 8.63
CA THR A 43 -18.97 9.96 7.23
C THR A 43 -18.62 8.48 7.14
N LYS A 44 -19.42 7.72 6.39
CA LYS A 44 -19.13 6.31 6.12
C LYS A 44 -18.03 6.17 5.07
N ASN A 45 -16.79 6.31 5.47
CA ASN A 45 -15.65 6.11 4.57
C ASN A 45 -15.30 4.60 4.43
N THR A 46 -14.73 4.24 3.31
CA THR A 46 -14.11 2.93 3.11
C THR A 46 -12.61 3.09 3.11
N LEU A 47 -11.94 2.48 4.08
CA LEU A 47 -10.49 2.38 4.17
C LEU A 47 -10.04 1.06 3.57
N ILE A 48 -9.16 1.11 2.60
CA ILE A 48 -8.65 -0.05 1.90
C ILE A 48 -7.16 -0.19 2.21
N LEU A 49 -6.81 -1.21 2.97
CA LEU A 49 -5.41 -1.57 3.21
C LEU A 49 -4.88 -2.32 2.00
N LEU A 50 -3.90 -1.75 1.33
CA LEU A 50 -3.26 -2.35 0.16
C LEU A 50 -1.84 -2.78 0.50
N TYR A 51 -1.57 -4.07 0.47
CA TYR A 51 -0.23 -4.65 0.53
C TYR A 51 0.15 -5.24 -0.82
N VAL A 52 1.37 -4.98 -1.28
CA VAL A 52 1.88 -5.56 -2.53
C VAL A 52 3.00 -6.53 -2.21
N LYS A 53 2.77 -7.80 -2.51
CA LYS A 53 3.83 -8.83 -2.44
C LYS A 53 4.87 -8.53 -3.51
N PRO A 54 6.15 -8.40 -3.14
CA PRO A 54 7.20 -8.32 -4.14
C PRO A 54 7.22 -9.59 -5.00
N PRO A 55 7.68 -9.50 -6.26
CA PRO A 55 7.94 -10.70 -7.04
C PRO A 55 8.95 -11.58 -6.27
N PRO A 56 8.82 -12.90 -6.36
CA PRO A 56 9.80 -13.79 -5.74
C PRO A 56 11.19 -13.40 -6.24
N ALA A 57 12.13 -13.24 -5.32
CA ALA A 57 13.54 -13.00 -5.64
C ALA A 57 14.15 -14.28 -6.24
N ILE A 58 13.80 -14.54 -7.49
CA ILE A 58 14.54 -15.50 -8.30
C ILE A 58 15.83 -14.76 -8.66
N SER A 59 16.88 -15.06 -7.94
CA SER A 59 18.23 -14.56 -8.27
C SER A 59 18.58 -15.05 -9.66
N ILE A 60 18.50 -14.15 -10.63
CA ILE A 60 18.89 -14.40 -12.04
C ILE A 60 20.39 -14.76 -12.13
N SER A 61 21.16 -14.54 -11.07
CA SER A 61 22.57 -14.96 -10.98
C SER A 61 22.81 -16.48 -10.97
N SER A 62 21.75 -17.31 -10.94
CA SER A 62 21.87 -18.78 -11.02
C SER A 62 21.63 -19.33 -12.42
N PHE A 63 21.53 -18.50 -13.44
CA PHE A 63 21.31 -18.95 -14.82
C PHE A 63 22.54 -19.59 -15.49
N ASP A 64 23.69 -19.56 -14.84
CA ASP A 64 24.90 -20.22 -15.36
C ASP A 64 25.03 -21.74 -15.04
N ALA A 65 24.02 -22.31 -14.37
CA ALA A 65 23.98 -23.76 -14.14
C ALA A 65 22.75 -24.37 -14.85
N PRO A 66 22.94 -25.13 -15.94
CA PRO A 66 21.82 -25.84 -16.55
C PRO A 66 21.33 -26.93 -15.59
N GLY A 67 20.11 -26.80 -15.08
CA GLY A 67 19.42 -27.82 -14.31
C GLY A 67 18.99 -27.50 -12.88
N TYR A 68 19.13 -26.27 -12.39
CA TYR A 68 18.56 -25.89 -11.10
C TYR A 68 17.06 -25.60 -11.24
N VAL A 69 16.28 -26.66 -11.24
CA VAL A 69 14.86 -26.60 -10.95
C VAL A 69 14.75 -26.46 -9.43
N PHE A 70 14.20 -25.33 -8.94
CA PHE A 70 13.87 -25.22 -7.51
C PHE A 70 13.00 -26.41 -7.11
N SER A 71 13.37 -27.12 -6.06
CA SER A 71 12.54 -28.23 -5.59
C SER A 71 11.17 -27.68 -5.15
N SER A 72 10.14 -28.51 -5.25
CA SER A 72 8.77 -28.17 -4.82
C SER A 72 8.75 -27.72 -3.35
N GLU A 73 9.65 -28.22 -2.53
CA GLU A 73 9.80 -27.86 -1.12
C GLU A 73 10.29 -26.41 -0.94
N VAL A 74 11.27 -25.98 -1.74
CA VAL A 74 11.76 -24.59 -1.72
C VAL A 74 10.67 -23.63 -2.14
N ILE A 75 9.94 -23.94 -3.22
CA ILE A 75 8.83 -23.13 -3.69
C ILE A 75 7.75 -23.03 -2.61
N SER A 76 7.36 -24.14 -2.01
CA SER A 76 6.35 -24.17 -0.93
C SER A 76 6.81 -23.38 0.30
N ALA A 77 8.07 -23.43 0.68
CA ALA A 77 8.62 -22.67 1.79
C ALA A 77 8.57 -21.14 1.51
N MET A 78 8.92 -20.73 0.27
CA MET A 78 8.85 -19.32 -0.15
C MET A 78 7.40 -18.80 -0.16
N GLU A 79 6.46 -19.61 -0.65
CA GLU A 79 5.03 -19.25 -0.64
C GLU A 79 4.49 -19.13 0.78
N LYS A 80 4.86 -20.03 1.68
CA LYS A 80 4.49 -19.96 3.08
C LYS A 80 5.02 -18.68 3.73
N GLN A 81 6.31 -18.40 3.57
CA GLN A 81 6.94 -17.20 4.10
C GLN A 81 6.24 -15.92 3.58
N SER A 82 5.89 -15.89 2.29
CA SER A 82 5.15 -14.76 1.70
C SER A 82 3.76 -14.59 2.30
N LYS A 83 3.04 -15.69 2.57
CA LYS A 83 1.72 -15.66 3.23
C LYS A 83 1.82 -15.19 4.69
N ASP A 84 2.83 -15.66 5.41
CA ASP A 84 3.07 -15.28 6.80
C ASP A 84 3.38 -13.77 6.91
N LEU A 85 4.17 -13.24 5.99
CA LEU A 85 4.48 -11.82 5.93
C LEU A 85 3.24 -10.96 5.66
N VAL A 86 2.42 -11.32 4.68
CA VAL A 86 1.14 -10.65 4.40
C VAL A 86 0.26 -10.64 5.66
N SER A 87 0.14 -11.80 6.31
CA SER A 87 -0.67 -11.92 7.54
C SER A 87 -0.14 -11.03 8.65
N ALA A 88 1.18 -10.97 8.84
CA ALA A 88 1.80 -10.14 9.87
C ALA A 88 1.56 -8.65 9.62
N VAL A 89 1.76 -8.17 8.39
CA VAL A 89 1.54 -6.78 8.02
C VAL A 89 0.07 -6.39 8.19
N MET A 90 -0.84 -7.22 7.68
CA MET A 90 -2.28 -6.94 7.80
C MET A 90 -2.75 -6.93 9.25
N LYS A 91 -2.33 -7.89 10.08
CA LYS A 91 -2.65 -7.89 11.51
C LYS A 91 -2.13 -6.63 12.22
N ARG A 92 -0.93 -6.19 11.87
CA ARG A 92 -0.35 -4.96 12.42
C ARG A 92 -1.16 -3.72 12.02
N ALA A 93 -1.53 -3.61 10.75
CA ALA A 93 -2.36 -2.52 10.25
C ALA A 93 -3.76 -2.52 10.90
N GLU A 94 -4.37 -3.69 11.07
CA GLU A 94 -5.65 -3.84 11.76
C GLU A 94 -5.57 -3.47 13.24
N ALA A 95 -4.45 -3.76 13.91
CA ALA A 95 -4.22 -3.33 15.28
C ALA A 95 -4.10 -1.81 15.40
N VAL A 96 -3.56 -1.14 14.39
CA VAL A 96 -3.58 0.33 14.30
C VAL A 96 -5.02 0.82 14.11
N TYR A 97 -5.74 0.26 13.15
CA TYR A 97 -7.14 0.62 12.87
C TYR A 97 -8.04 0.45 14.10
N ALA A 98 -7.89 -0.63 14.86
CA ALA A 98 -8.71 -0.92 16.03
C ALA A 98 -8.59 0.11 17.16
N LYS A 99 -7.54 0.93 17.18
CA LYS A 99 -7.37 2.03 18.14
C LYS A 99 -8.24 3.25 17.85
N PHE A 100 -8.80 3.31 16.64
CA PHE A 100 -9.65 4.42 16.22
C PHE A 100 -11.11 3.97 16.23
N SER A 101 -11.93 4.60 17.06
CA SER A 101 -13.38 4.42 17.06
C SER A 101 -13.94 5.13 15.82
N SER A 102 -14.09 4.42 14.72
CA SER A 102 -14.49 5.04 13.47
C SER A 102 -15.68 4.30 12.81
N ASN A 103 -16.56 5.05 12.20
CA ASN A 103 -17.60 4.54 11.32
C ASN A 103 -17.01 4.29 9.90
N VAL A 104 -15.82 3.67 9.87
CA VAL A 104 -15.07 3.42 8.65
C VAL A 104 -15.15 1.94 8.31
N ASN A 105 -15.57 1.62 7.09
CA ASN A 105 -15.55 0.25 6.60
C ASN A 105 -14.13 -0.14 6.20
N LEU A 106 -13.63 -1.28 6.67
CA LEU A 106 -12.28 -1.76 6.41
C LEU A 106 -12.29 -2.86 5.33
N GLU A 107 -11.56 -2.62 4.26
CA GLU A 107 -11.30 -3.62 3.21
C GLU A 107 -9.79 -3.95 3.13
N ARG A 108 -9.45 -5.13 2.65
CA ARG A 108 -8.08 -5.60 2.47
C ARG A 108 -7.86 -6.01 1.03
N VAL A 109 -6.77 -5.54 0.46
CA VAL A 109 -6.35 -5.90 -0.89
C VAL A 109 -4.89 -6.31 -0.88
N VAL A 110 -4.60 -7.45 -1.48
CA VAL A 110 -3.22 -7.94 -1.64
C VAL A 110 -2.91 -8.01 -3.14
N GLY A 111 -1.98 -7.18 -3.57
CA GLY A 111 -1.43 -7.21 -4.91
C GLY A 111 -0.18 -8.09 -5.00
N LYS A 112 0.26 -8.41 -6.21
CA LYS A 112 1.50 -9.15 -6.49
C LYS A 112 2.23 -8.48 -7.67
N GLY A 113 3.51 -8.25 -7.51
CA GLY A 113 4.37 -7.70 -8.55
C GLY A 113 5.17 -6.48 -8.11
N ASP A 114 5.52 -5.64 -9.06
CA ASP A 114 6.22 -4.37 -8.80
C ASP A 114 5.29 -3.37 -8.10
N ALA A 115 5.64 -2.97 -6.88
CA ALA A 115 4.78 -2.20 -5.99
C ALA A 115 4.21 -0.94 -6.64
N LYS A 116 5.05 -0.12 -7.25
CA LYS A 116 4.63 1.16 -7.85
C LYS A 116 3.56 1.00 -8.94
N ASN A 117 3.73 -0.01 -9.80
CA ASN A 117 2.79 -0.29 -10.87
C ASN A 117 1.49 -0.92 -10.34
N VAL A 118 1.61 -1.84 -9.35
CA VAL A 118 0.45 -2.50 -8.75
C VAL A 118 -0.39 -1.50 -7.97
N ILE A 119 0.22 -0.61 -7.19
CA ILE A 119 -0.49 0.43 -6.44
C ILE A 119 -1.28 1.32 -7.40
N CYS A 120 -0.63 1.90 -8.42
CA CYS A 120 -1.30 2.80 -9.37
C CYS A 120 -2.49 2.13 -10.09
N ARG A 121 -2.33 0.89 -10.55
CA ARG A 121 -3.43 0.14 -11.18
C ARG A 121 -4.56 -0.20 -10.20
N THR A 122 -4.20 -0.52 -8.96
CA THR A 122 -5.20 -0.88 -7.95
C THR A 122 -6.05 0.31 -7.56
N VAL A 123 -5.46 1.49 -7.31
CA VAL A 123 -6.23 2.69 -6.97
C VAL A 123 -7.16 3.11 -8.10
N GLU A 124 -6.73 2.99 -9.36
CA GLU A 124 -7.57 3.25 -10.53
C GLU A 124 -8.73 2.24 -10.62
N LYS A 125 -8.45 0.93 -10.52
CA LYS A 125 -9.45 -0.13 -10.57
C LYS A 125 -10.50 -0.02 -9.46
N LEU A 126 -10.08 0.37 -8.26
CA LEU A 126 -10.97 0.54 -7.12
C LEU A 126 -11.73 1.86 -7.11
N GLY A 127 -11.43 2.78 -8.03
CA GLY A 127 -12.01 4.12 -8.02
C GLY A 127 -11.70 4.85 -6.71
N ALA A 128 -10.45 4.76 -6.25
CA ALA A 128 -10.02 5.42 -5.01
C ALA A 128 -10.09 6.93 -5.13
N ASP A 129 -10.62 7.58 -4.10
CA ASP A 129 -10.67 9.04 -4.02
C ASP A 129 -9.33 9.62 -3.53
N THR A 130 -8.56 8.83 -2.77
CA THR A 130 -7.26 9.25 -2.24
C THR A 130 -6.36 8.03 -2.01
N LEU A 131 -5.08 8.17 -2.34
CA LEU A 131 -4.03 7.23 -1.95
C LEU A 131 -3.18 7.85 -0.84
N VAL A 132 -2.99 7.14 0.25
CA VAL A 132 -2.11 7.53 1.37
C VAL A 132 -0.97 6.54 1.45
N MET A 133 0.24 7.03 1.64
CA MET A 133 1.43 6.19 1.78
C MET A 133 2.51 6.88 2.63
N GLY A 134 3.35 6.07 3.25
CA GLY A 134 4.53 6.56 3.96
C GLY A 134 5.62 7.02 2.99
N CYS A 135 6.47 7.92 3.46
CA CYS A 135 7.72 8.25 2.79
C CYS A 135 8.78 7.28 3.31
N HIS A 136 9.30 6.40 2.47
CA HIS A 136 10.41 5.53 2.87
C HIS A 136 11.67 6.34 3.08
N GLY A 137 12.03 6.51 4.33
CA GLY A 137 13.30 7.03 4.77
C GLY A 137 14.25 5.93 5.19
N TYR A 138 14.52 4.91 4.34
CA TYR A 138 15.60 3.99 4.63
C TYR A 138 16.94 4.67 4.47
N GLY A 139 17.52 5.04 5.62
CA GLY A 139 18.95 5.15 5.81
C GLY A 139 19.65 6.36 5.24
N PHE A 140 20.45 6.98 6.09
CA PHE A 140 21.69 7.73 5.87
C PHE A 140 21.69 8.99 4.99
N PHE A 141 20.67 9.31 4.26
CA PHE A 141 20.62 10.60 3.56
C PHE A 141 19.48 11.46 4.10
N GLN A 142 19.82 12.33 5.02
CA GLN A 142 19.00 13.45 5.54
C GLN A 142 18.62 14.48 4.47
N ARG A 143 18.44 14.07 3.23
CA ARG A 143 17.97 14.94 2.15
C ARG A 143 16.68 14.35 1.64
N ALA A 144 15.63 15.07 1.86
CA ALA A 144 14.25 15.10 1.36
C ALA A 144 13.96 14.38 0.01
N LEU A 145 14.38 13.14 -0.16
CA LEU A 145 14.04 12.34 -1.32
C LEU A 145 12.85 11.46 -0.97
N LEU A 146 11.78 11.61 -1.72
CA LEU A 146 10.68 10.65 -1.73
C LEU A 146 11.23 9.27 -2.09
N GLY A 147 10.75 8.21 -1.45
CA GLY A 147 11.08 6.85 -1.87
C GLY A 147 10.65 6.62 -3.32
N SER A 148 11.31 5.70 -4.02
CA SER A 148 11.04 5.43 -5.43
C SER A 148 9.57 5.07 -5.73
N VAL A 149 8.91 4.37 -4.82
CA VAL A 149 7.49 4.00 -4.95
C VAL A 149 6.59 5.22 -4.75
N SER A 150 6.83 6.01 -3.70
CA SER A 150 6.04 7.21 -3.40
C SER A 150 6.19 8.29 -4.47
N ASP A 151 7.40 8.50 -4.98
CA ASP A 151 7.66 9.44 -6.09
C ASP A 151 6.91 9.00 -7.37
N TYR A 152 6.97 7.73 -7.70
CA TYR A 152 6.26 7.20 -8.86
C TYR A 152 4.74 7.34 -8.72
N CYS A 153 4.18 6.96 -7.56
CA CYS A 153 2.75 7.09 -7.31
C CYS A 153 2.27 8.54 -7.32
N ALA A 154 3.06 9.47 -6.79
CA ALA A 154 2.76 10.90 -6.84
C ALA A 154 2.63 11.42 -8.28
N LYS A 155 3.38 10.85 -9.22
CA LYS A 155 3.36 11.26 -10.65
C LYS A 155 2.29 10.55 -11.48
N TYR A 156 1.99 9.29 -11.17
CA TYR A 156 1.22 8.43 -12.08
C TYR A 156 -0.09 7.90 -11.53
N ALA A 157 -0.36 7.99 -10.22
CA ALA A 157 -1.64 7.59 -9.68
C ALA A 157 -2.79 8.45 -10.23
N LYS A 158 -3.95 7.84 -10.47
CA LYS A 158 -5.14 8.51 -11.02
C LYS A 158 -6.04 9.15 -9.95
N CYS A 159 -5.52 9.32 -8.76
CA CYS A 159 -6.19 10.02 -7.65
C CYS A 159 -5.17 10.89 -6.90
N PRO A 160 -5.61 11.85 -6.08
CA PRO A 160 -4.76 12.56 -5.15
C PRO A 160 -3.92 11.62 -4.28
N VAL A 161 -2.64 11.97 -4.08
CA VAL A 161 -1.70 11.18 -3.29
C VAL A 161 -1.22 11.99 -2.09
N VAL A 162 -1.39 11.43 -0.90
CA VAL A 162 -0.89 11.99 0.36
C VAL A 162 0.32 11.17 0.79
N ILE A 163 1.47 11.82 0.86
CA ILE A 163 2.71 11.20 1.35
C ILE A 163 2.98 11.71 2.75
N VAL A 164 2.93 10.79 3.71
CA VAL A 164 3.09 11.09 5.12
C VAL A 164 4.54 10.81 5.53
N LYS A 165 5.19 11.85 6.06
CA LYS A 165 6.54 11.73 6.62
C LYS A 165 6.45 11.37 8.09
N HIS A 166 7.18 10.37 8.49
CA HIS A 166 7.38 10.07 9.90
C HIS A 166 8.41 11.08 10.47
N PRO A 167 8.12 11.70 11.63
CA PRO A 167 9.04 12.64 12.29
C PRO A 167 10.38 12.01 12.63
#